data_fafec2f3471d6ed35c1d15e6fbbcd428
#
_entry.id   fafec2f3471d6ed35c1d15e6fbbcd428
#
_cell.length_a   1.000
_cell.length_b   1.000
_cell.length_c   1.000
_cell.angle_alpha   90.00
_cell.angle_beta   90.00
_cell.angle_gamma   90.00
#
_symmetry.space_group_name_H-M   'P 1'
#
loop_
_entity.id
_entity.type
_entity.pdbx_description
1 polymer ?
#
loop_
_entity_poly.entity_id
_entity_poly.type
_entity_poly.pdbx_seq_one_letter_code
_entity_poly.pdbx_strand_id
1 'polypeptide(L)'
;MTKAIGGAKAPQQANDNPAIERTLEEDNGPARLRWPDLFAYGAMAFPLAFAGLPIYLHAPDFYAVTMGQSVTLLGTVLLVLRLVDAVQDPIIGSLSDRFHSSRATILALGAVLLGAGFWMLFHPTSSATLVWFAASVLICTTGFSVVSINFQALGGLWRTRSADRTGVTASREAFGLVGLLVAAVAPPVLMHLSGPQDAFHWLALSYLPLLALAYWFLVRWMHKAPLAVPETTQQDVGWWTLIRDRWRGTFFALMALNTFASAIPAVLVLFFIRDRLGAEAYTGLFLLIYFLSGALSMPLWTRLARKFGKIRTWQISLGVAVLTFCWAILLQQGDIAAYAAVCAFSGLALGADLALPPAILADHIDADERQGDASRLFSIMAFLSKSALALATGLALPLLGLFGYQPNAPMTLELNFVLSLTYAGLPCILKLMALIGLIVAEKDLARNRSPV
;
A
#
# COMPACT_ATOMS: atom_id res chain seq x y z
N MET A 1 36.40 25.62 -73.76
CA MET A 1 37.47 25.35 -72.77
C MET A 1 36.88 25.82 -71.47
N THR A 2 36.47 24.95 -70.51
CA THR A 2 37.30 24.30 -69.57
C THR A 2 36.44 23.28 -68.76
N LYS A 3 37.02 22.18 -68.43
CA LYS A 3 36.59 20.94 -67.88
C LYS A 3 35.70 20.99 -66.60
N ALA A 4 34.69 20.12 -66.55
CA ALA A 4 34.03 19.63 -65.37
C ALA A 4 34.97 18.77 -64.54
N ILE A 5 34.95 18.93 -63.21
CA ILE A 5 35.54 17.97 -62.25
C ILE A 5 34.41 17.39 -61.43
N GLY A 6 34.20 16.10 -61.56
CA GLY A 6 33.21 15.33 -60.84
C GLY A 6 33.60 15.10 -59.38
N GLY A 7 32.67 15.38 -58.47
CA GLY A 7 32.75 15.01 -57.09
C GLY A 7 32.20 13.57 -56.89
N ALA A 8 33.06 12.65 -56.55
CA ALA A 8 32.70 11.28 -56.17
C ALA A 8 31.92 11.28 -54.87
N LYS A 9 30.69 10.80 -54.87
CA LYS A 9 29.92 10.38 -53.67
C LYS A 9 30.56 9.10 -53.14
N ALA A 10 31.06 9.16 -51.92
CA ALA A 10 31.38 7.93 -51.16
C ALA A 10 30.12 7.12 -50.86
N PRO A 11 30.11 5.82 -50.98
CA PRO A 11 28.98 5.00 -50.58
C PRO A 11 28.90 4.94 -49.06
N GLN A 12 27.81 5.45 -48.48
CA GLN A 12 27.39 5.09 -47.12
C GLN A 12 27.07 3.60 -47.15
N GLN A 13 28.00 2.76 -46.71
CA GLN A 13 27.69 1.40 -46.31
C GLN A 13 26.87 1.47 -45.02
N ALA A 14 25.56 1.41 -45.14
CA ALA A 14 24.70 0.99 -44.08
C ALA A 14 25.11 -0.46 -43.74
N ASN A 15 25.62 -0.60 -42.53
CA ASN A 15 26.04 -1.92 -42.01
C ASN A 15 24.75 -2.62 -41.50
N ASP A 16 23.89 -3.04 -42.46
CA ASP A 16 22.70 -3.85 -42.21
C ASP A 16 23.14 -5.27 -41.80
N ASN A 17 23.64 -5.39 -40.59
CA ASN A 17 23.85 -6.71 -40.00
C ASN A 17 22.64 -7.06 -39.11
N PRO A 18 21.71 -7.91 -39.65
CA PRO A 18 20.48 -8.26 -38.92
C PRO A 18 20.75 -9.01 -37.59
N ALA A 19 21.99 -9.50 -37.41
CA ALA A 19 22.42 -10.11 -36.15
C ALA A 19 22.72 -9.06 -35.09
N ILE A 20 23.22 -7.85 -35.48
CA ILE A 20 23.50 -6.74 -34.56
C ILE A 20 22.18 -6.05 -34.18
N GLU A 21 21.25 -5.88 -35.12
CA GLU A 21 19.93 -5.35 -34.78
C GLU A 21 19.15 -6.29 -33.85
N ARG A 22 19.18 -7.60 -34.09
CA ARG A 22 18.54 -8.57 -33.16
C ARG A 22 19.18 -8.60 -31.77
N THR A 23 20.50 -8.43 -31.66
CA THR A 23 21.16 -8.36 -30.36
C THR A 23 20.85 -7.04 -29.63
N LEU A 24 20.67 -5.93 -30.34
CA LEU A 24 20.27 -4.65 -29.76
C LEU A 24 18.77 -4.61 -29.41
N GLU A 25 17.91 -5.30 -30.15
CA GLU A 25 16.49 -5.46 -29.81
C GLU A 25 16.28 -6.46 -28.65
N GLU A 26 17.08 -7.53 -28.55
CA GLU A 26 17.01 -8.46 -27.41
C GLU A 26 17.50 -7.82 -26.10
N ASP A 27 18.40 -6.85 -26.14
CA ASP A 27 18.92 -6.16 -24.95
C ASP A 27 17.96 -5.05 -24.44
N ASN A 28 17.02 -4.60 -25.28
CA ASN A 28 15.99 -3.61 -24.93
C ASN A 28 14.61 -4.21 -24.63
N GLY A 29 14.47 -5.52 -24.70
CA GLY A 29 13.21 -6.22 -24.41
C GLY A 29 12.83 -6.16 -22.93
N PRO A 30 11.52 -6.25 -22.58
CA PRO A 30 11.09 -6.26 -21.20
C PRO A 30 11.70 -7.45 -20.45
N ALA A 31 12.37 -7.17 -19.34
CA ALA A 31 13.07 -8.16 -18.54
C ALA A 31 12.11 -9.26 -18.05
N ARG A 32 12.55 -10.52 -18.13
CA ARG A 32 11.83 -11.63 -17.48
C ARG A 32 11.99 -11.51 -15.98
N LEU A 33 10.87 -11.51 -15.24
CA LEU A 33 10.89 -11.51 -13.79
C LEU A 33 11.52 -12.78 -13.24
N ARG A 34 12.51 -12.61 -12.37
CA ARG A 34 13.16 -13.68 -11.62
C ARG A 34 12.77 -13.59 -10.14
N TRP A 35 12.63 -14.71 -9.48
CA TRP A 35 12.34 -14.75 -8.05
C TRP A 35 13.32 -13.95 -7.18
N PRO A 36 14.65 -14.00 -7.41
CA PRO A 36 15.59 -13.19 -6.65
C PRO A 36 15.36 -11.67 -6.77
N ASP A 37 14.93 -11.21 -7.95
CA ASP A 37 14.66 -9.79 -8.20
C ASP A 37 13.37 -9.35 -7.51
N LEU A 38 12.32 -10.20 -7.55
CA LEU A 38 11.07 -9.99 -6.83
C LEU A 38 11.29 -9.97 -5.32
N PHE A 39 12.15 -10.87 -4.80
CA PHE A 39 12.53 -10.89 -3.40
C PHE A 39 13.29 -9.62 -3.03
N ALA A 40 14.33 -9.26 -3.77
CA ALA A 40 15.18 -8.11 -3.47
C ALA A 40 14.40 -6.78 -3.53
N TYR A 41 13.46 -6.65 -4.47
CA TYR A 41 12.52 -5.54 -4.52
C TYR A 41 11.52 -5.62 -3.38
N GLY A 42 10.77 -6.72 -3.23
CA GLY A 42 9.66 -6.86 -2.30
C GLY A 42 10.06 -6.78 -0.82
N ALA A 43 11.27 -7.21 -0.47
CA ALA A 43 11.76 -7.26 0.91
C ALA A 43 11.65 -5.93 1.67
N MET A 44 11.71 -4.78 0.97
CA MET A 44 11.57 -3.46 1.59
C MET A 44 10.17 -3.22 2.16
N ALA A 45 9.15 -3.89 1.64
CA ALA A 45 7.78 -3.79 2.16
C ALA A 45 7.64 -4.36 3.58
N PHE A 46 8.49 -5.33 3.94
CA PHE A 46 8.45 -5.97 5.27
C PHE A 46 8.71 -4.96 6.41
N PRO A 47 9.86 -4.24 6.48
CA PRO A 47 10.08 -3.27 7.54
C PRO A 47 9.12 -2.08 7.48
N LEU A 48 8.64 -1.69 6.30
CA LEU A 48 7.62 -0.64 6.17
C LEU A 48 6.32 -1.06 6.88
N ALA A 49 5.78 -2.23 6.56
CA ALA A 49 4.55 -2.70 7.18
C ALA A 49 4.73 -3.06 8.66
N PHE A 50 5.90 -3.59 9.02
CA PHE A 50 6.26 -3.86 10.42
C PHE A 50 6.16 -2.60 11.28
N ALA A 51 6.66 -1.46 10.82
CA ALA A 51 6.65 -0.22 11.61
C ALA A 51 5.24 0.28 11.98
N GLY A 52 4.22 -0.04 11.16
CA GLY A 52 2.86 0.49 11.32
C GLY A 52 2.22 0.15 12.66
N LEU A 53 2.19 -1.12 13.06
CA LEU A 53 1.57 -1.53 14.33
C LEU A 53 2.29 -0.94 15.56
N PRO A 54 3.63 -1.00 15.69
CA PRO A 54 4.33 -0.36 16.77
C PRO A 54 4.05 1.14 16.89
N ILE A 55 3.99 1.86 15.79
CA ILE A 55 3.75 3.32 15.81
C ILE A 55 2.33 3.65 16.28
N TYR A 56 1.32 2.96 15.76
CA TYR A 56 -0.08 3.37 15.97
C TYR A 56 -0.81 2.63 17.09
N LEU A 57 -0.30 1.49 17.53
CA LEU A 57 -0.92 0.67 18.56
C LEU A 57 -0.06 0.63 19.84
N HIS A 58 1.22 0.25 19.71
CA HIS A 58 2.06 -0.01 20.88
C HIS A 58 2.69 1.25 21.47
N ALA A 59 3.07 2.25 20.65
CA ALA A 59 3.69 3.46 21.17
C ALA A 59 2.72 4.31 22.02
N PRO A 60 1.46 4.52 21.63
CA PRO A 60 0.50 5.24 22.50
C PRO A 60 0.30 4.54 23.84
N ASP A 61 0.21 3.22 23.86
CA ASP A 61 0.08 2.42 25.07
C ASP A 61 1.32 2.55 25.96
N PHE A 62 2.51 2.40 25.39
CA PHE A 62 3.80 2.59 26.07
C PHE A 62 3.91 3.96 26.72
N TYR A 63 3.53 5.04 26.00
CA TYR A 63 3.57 6.40 26.55
C TYR A 63 2.48 6.65 27.61
N ALA A 64 1.31 6.03 27.48
CA ALA A 64 0.25 6.14 28.48
C ALA A 64 0.60 5.38 29.76
N VAL A 65 0.99 4.12 29.64
CA VAL A 65 1.22 3.22 30.77
C VAL A 65 2.56 3.48 31.44
N THR A 66 3.65 3.58 30.65
CA THR A 66 5.00 3.70 31.21
C THR A 66 5.40 5.12 31.52
N MET A 67 4.96 6.10 30.71
CA MET A 67 5.32 7.52 30.87
C MET A 67 4.22 8.37 31.50
N GLY A 68 3.07 7.78 31.84
CA GLY A 68 1.95 8.46 32.50
C GLY A 68 1.29 9.57 31.66
N GLN A 69 1.42 9.53 30.33
CA GLN A 69 0.85 10.55 29.46
C GLN A 69 -0.67 10.37 29.29
N SER A 70 -1.40 11.46 29.17
CA SER A 70 -2.84 11.43 28.94
C SER A 70 -3.17 10.76 27.60
N VAL A 71 -4.00 9.72 27.62
CA VAL A 71 -4.49 9.00 26.44
C VAL A 71 -5.19 9.96 25.46
N THR A 72 -5.95 10.94 25.99
CA THR A 72 -6.64 11.96 25.18
C THR A 72 -5.65 12.83 24.42
N LEU A 73 -4.55 13.27 25.09
CA LEU A 73 -3.52 14.09 24.44
C LEU A 73 -2.75 13.28 23.39
N LEU A 74 -2.37 12.04 23.70
CA LEU A 74 -1.71 11.13 22.74
C LEU A 74 -2.61 10.88 21.52
N GLY A 75 -3.88 10.60 21.72
CA GLY A 75 -4.85 10.41 20.65
C GLY A 75 -5.02 11.66 19.77
N THR A 76 -5.08 12.84 20.38
CA THR A 76 -5.18 14.12 19.66
C THR A 76 -3.92 14.38 18.82
N VAL A 77 -2.74 14.16 19.39
CA VAL A 77 -1.46 14.29 18.66
C VAL A 77 -1.42 13.33 17.49
N LEU A 78 -1.79 12.06 17.68
CA LEU A 78 -1.82 11.08 16.59
C LEU A 78 -2.80 11.46 15.49
N LEU A 79 -3.99 12.00 15.85
CA LEU A 79 -4.96 12.46 14.85
C LEU A 79 -4.39 13.60 14.01
N VAL A 80 -3.78 14.60 14.64
CA VAL A 80 -3.15 15.74 13.94
C VAL A 80 -2.02 15.23 13.03
N LEU A 81 -1.16 14.34 13.54
CA LEU A 81 -0.05 13.80 12.77
C LEU A 81 -0.51 12.94 11.59
N ARG A 82 -1.61 12.22 11.71
CA ARG A 82 -2.23 11.50 10.57
C ARG A 82 -2.72 12.45 9.47
N LEU A 83 -3.27 13.59 9.83
CA LEU A 83 -3.65 14.61 8.86
C LEU A 83 -2.44 15.21 8.15
N VAL A 84 -1.38 15.52 8.92
CA VAL A 84 -0.10 16.00 8.37
C VAL A 84 0.49 14.94 7.43
N ASP A 85 0.50 13.66 7.84
CA ASP A 85 1.01 12.53 7.06
C ASP A 85 0.25 12.36 5.72
N ALA A 86 -1.07 12.53 5.71
CA ALA A 86 -1.84 12.49 4.47
C ALA A 86 -1.50 13.65 3.52
N VAL A 87 -1.39 14.89 4.05
CA VAL A 87 -1.12 16.09 3.26
C VAL A 87 0.31 16.11 2.70
N GLN A 88 1.28 15.57 3.42
CA GLN A 88 2.68 15.55 2.96
C GLN A 88 2.93 14.60 1.78
N ASP A 89 2.11 13.54 1.58
CA ASP A 89 2.32 12.55 0.52
C ASP A 89 2.39 13.16 -0.89
N PRO A 90 1.45 14.02 -1.34
CA PRO A 90 1.56 14.69 -2.62
C PRO A 90 2.80 15.58 -2.76
N ILE A 91 3.23 16.23 -1.67
CA ILE A 91 4.44 17.06 -1.66
C ILE A 91 5.68 16.19 -1.85
N ILE A 92 5.76 15.08 -1.12
CA ILE A 92 6.85 14.09 -1.24
C ILE A 92 6.89 13.52 -2.66
N GLY A 93 5.73 13.19 -3.25
CA GLY A 93 5.65 12.71 -4.62
C GLY A 93 6.20 13.71 -5.63
N SER A 94 5.81 14.99 -5.53
CA SER A 94 6.32 16.06 -6.39
C SER A 94 7.81 16.27 -6.25
N LEU A 95 8.31 16.27 -5.01
CA LEU A 95 9.75 16.44 -4.74
C LEU A 95 10.56 15.26 -5.28
N SER A 96 10.03 14.04 -5.13
CA SER A 96 10.68 12.81 -5.61
C SER A 96 10.77 12.76 -7.13
N ASP A 97 9.75 13.24 -7.85
CA ASP A 97 9.79 13.30 -9.31
C ASP A 97 10.70 14.43 -9.80
N ARG A 98 10.73 15.58 -9.11
CA ARG A 98 11.65 16.68 -9.43
C ARG A 98 13.12 16.27 -9.29
N PHE A 99 13.44 15.45 -8.29
CA PHE A 99 14.80 14.96 -8.02
C PHE A 99 14.96 13.47 -8.38
N HIS A 100 14.34 13.01 -9.46
CA HIS A 100 14.32 11.60 -9.87
C HIS A 100 15.74 11.00 -10.07
N SER A 101 16.72 11.80 -10.49
CA SER A 101 18.14 11.39 -10.60
C SER A 101 18.78 11.02 -9.25
N SER A 102 18.29 11.60 -8.15
CA SER A 102 18.78 11.38 -6.79
C SER A 102 17.87 10.45 -5.98
N ARG A 103 17.05 9.64 -6.63
CA ARG A 103 16.06 8.78 -5.97
C ARG A 103 16.65 7.82 -4.95
N ALA A 104 17.84 7.27 -5.21
CA ALA A 104 18.55 6.44 -4.23
C ALA A 104 18.90 7.23 -2.95
N THR A 105 19.32 8.49 -3.07
CA THR A 105 19.60 9.36 -1.92
C THR A 105 18.32 9.71 -1.16
N ILE A 106 17.22 9.97 -1.87
CA ILE A 106 15.91 10.24 -1.25
C ILE A 106 15.45 9.02 -0.45
N LEU A 107 15.57 7.82 -1.00
CA LEU A 107 15.27 6.57 -0.30
C LEU A 107 16.15 6.34 0.92
N ALA A 108 17.46 6.65 0.81
CA ALA A 108 18.40 6.57 1.94
C ALA A 108 17.98 7.51 3.06
N LEU A 109 17.70 8.77 2.73
CA LEU A 109 17.21 9.74 3.70
C LEU A 109 15.91 9.30 4.36
N GLY A 110 14.95 8.81 3.58
CA GLY A 110 13.69 8.28 4.09
C GLY A 110 13.90 7.09 5.04
N ALA A 111 14.79 6.16 4.69
CA ALA A 111 15.12 5.01 5.55
C ALA A 111 15.81 5.45 6.85
N VAL A 112 16.71 6.43 6.80
CA VAL A 112 17.34 7.01 8.00
C VAL A 112 16.31 7.70 8.88
N LEU A 113 15.40 8.52 8.31
CA LEU A 113 14.33 9.17 9.06
C LEU A 113 13.40 8.14 9.71
N LEU A 114 13.01 7.09 8.97
CA LEU A 114 12.16 6.02 9.47
C LEU A 114 12.84 5.28 10.63
N GLY A 115 14.09 4.88 10.47
CA GLY A 115 14.85 4.18 11.51
C GLY A 115 15.11 5.06 12.74
N ALA A 116 15.53 6.32 12.54
CA ALA A 116 15.75 7.27 13.62
C ALA A 116 14.46 7.59 14.38
N GLY A 117 13.36 7.86 13.67
CA GLY A 117 12.05 8.11 14.29
C GLY A 117 11.55 6.91 15.06
N PHE A 118 11.72 5.69 14.52
CA PHE A 118 11.36 4.45 15.21
C PHE A 118 12.18 4.21 16.47
N TRP A 119 13.49 4.46 16.41
CA TRP A 119 14.37 4.41 17.58
C TRP A 119 13.96 5.42 18.64
N MET A 120 13.81 6.71 18.27
CA MET A 120 13.39 7.78 19.16
C MET A 120 12.06 7.48 19.86
N LEU A 121 11.12 6.84 19.15
CA LEU A 121 9.78 6.54 19.64
C LEU A 121 9.80 5.65 20.89
N PHE A 122 10.71 4.69 20.95
CA PHE A 122 10.85 3.75 22.07
C PHE A 122 12.01 4.09 23.04
N HIS A 123 12.66 5.25 22.84
CA HIS A 123 13.69 5.79 23.74
C HIS A 123 13.33 7.23 24.13
N PRO A 124 12.24 7.43 24.90
CA PRO A 124 11.81 8.76 25.29
C PRO A 124 12.79 9.41 26.24
N THR A 125 12.93 10.75 26.11
CA THR A 125 13.63 11.58 27.09
C THR A 125 12.70 11.94 28.23
N SER A 126 13.22 12.09 29.43
CA SER A 126 12.46 12.44 30.65
C SER A 126 11.86 13.85 30.62
N SER A 127 12.38 14.76 29.78
CA SER A 127 11.89 16.11 29.59
C SER A 127 11.02 16.20 28.33
N ALA A 128 9.86 16.87 28.39
CA ALA A 128 8.97 17.14 27.26
C ALA A 128 8.47 15.89 26.52
N THR A 129 8.06 14.86 27.25
CA THR A 129 7.68 13.52 26.73
C THR A 129 6.65 13.58 25.59
N LEU A 130 5.64 14.46 25.66
CA LEU A 130 4.62 14.56 24.61
C LEU A 130 5.18 15.17 23.30
N VAL A 131 6.06 16.17 23.42
CA VAL A 131 6.73 16.77 22.26
C VAL A 131 7.68 15.77 21.62
N TRP A 132 8.40 14.99 22.43
CA TRP A 132 9.25 13.90 21.95
C TRP A 132 8.46 12.83 21.20
N PHE A 133 7.31 12.42 21.75
CA PHE A 133 6.39 11.51 21.07
C PHE A 133 5.95 12.05 19.72
N ALA A 134 5.47 13.31 19.69
CA ALA A 134 5.01 13.94 18.45
C ALA A 134 6.13 14.05 17.40
N ALA A 135 7.32 14.47 17.80
CA ALA A 135 8.48 14.58 16.93
C ALA A 135 8.91 13.20 16.39
N SER A 136 8.97 12.19 17.27
CA SER A 136 9.34 10.82 16.90
C SER A 136 8.36 10.21 15.88
N VAL A 137 7.05 10.35 16.13
CA VAL A 137 6.01 9.88 15.19
C VAL A 137 6.11 10.65 13.87
N LEU A 138 6.24 11.99 13.90
CA LEU A 138 6.35 12.80 12.68
C LEU A 138 7.56 12.39 11.82
N ILE A 139 8.75 12.25 12.43
CA ILE A 139 9.97 11.84 11.73
C ILE A 139 9.80 10.44 11.14
N CYS A 140 9.23 9.52 11.92
CA CYS A 140 8.99 8.14 11.52
C CYS A 140 8.02 8.05 10.34
N THR A 141 6.86 8.73 10.42
CA THR A 141 5.84 8.69 9.36
C THR A 141 6.30 9.43 8.10
N THR A 142 7.04 10.53 8.24
CA THR A 142 7.66 11.21 7.09
C THR A 142 8.66 10.28 6.40
N GLY A 143 9.54 9.61 7.15
CA GLY A 143 10.46 8.61 6.60
C GLY A 143 9.73 7.46 5.91
N PHE A 144 8.65 6.95 6.52
CA PHE A 144 7.78 5.94 5.94
C PHE A 144 7.20 6.40 4.60
N SER A 145 6.62 7.59 4.54
CA SER A 145 6.01 8.13 3.32
C SER A 145 7.04 8.35 2.21
N VAL A 146 8.23 8.90 2.54
CA VAL A 146 9.32 9.07 1.57
C VAL A 146 9.73 7.73 0.98
N VAL A 147 9.96 6.71 1.81
CA VAL A 147 10.34 5.38 1.32
C VAL A 147 9.21 4.73 0.55
N SER A 148 7.99 4.71 1.10
CA SER A 148 6.84 4.02 0.50
C SER A 148 6.48 4.55 -0.88
N ILE A 149 6.40 5.88 -1.06
CA ILE A 149 6.05 6.51 -2.34
C ILE A 149 7.12 6.22 -3.40
N ASN A 150 8.40 6.40 -3.05
CA ASN A 150 9.50 6.14 -3.99
C ASN A 150 9.63 4.65 -4.32
N PHE A 151 9.45 3.78 -3.34
CA PHE A 151 9.47 2.33 -3.50
C PHE A 151 8.35 1.85 -4.44
N GLN A 152 7.13 2.37 -4.28
CA GLN A 152 6.02 2.08 -5.17
C GLN A 152 6.28 2.60 -6.59
N ALA A 153 6.79 3.83 -6.73
CA ALA A 153 7.16 4.42 -8.00
C ALA A 153 8.24 3.59 -8.72
N LEU A 154 9.25 3.09 -8.02
CA LEU A 154 10.27 2.18 -8.59
C LEU A 154 9.67 0.90 -9.16
N GLY A 155 8.69 0.32 -8.47
CA GLY A 155 7.95 -0.84 -8.99
C GLY A 155 7.16 -0.53 -10.27
N GLY A 156 6.60 0.69 -10.36
CA GLY A 156 5.91 1.19 -11.56
C GLY A 156 6.87 1.49 -12.72
N LEU A 157 8.07 1.95 -12.41
CA LEU A 157 9.12 2.27 -13.39
C LEU A 157 9.94 1.04 -13.83
N TRP A 158 9.76 -0.10 -13.20
CA TRP A 158 10.45 -1.32 -13.59
C TRP A 158 9.96 -1.79 -14.96
N ARG A 159 10.85 -1.78 -15.97
CA ARG A 159 10.57 -2.22 -17.34
C ARG A 159 10.32 -3.73 -17.37
N THR A 160 9.07 -4.12 -17.15
CA THR A 160 8.59 -5.49 -17.17
C THR A 160 7.40 -5.61 -18.11
N ARG A 161 7.10 -6.83 -18.56
CA ARG A 161 5.87 -7.04 -19.34
C ARG A 161 4.65 -6.68 -18.48
N SER A 162 3.63 -6.06 -19.09
CA SER A 162 2.38 -5.71 -18.40
C SER A 162 1.78 -6.90 -17.63
N ALA A 163 1.85 -8.11 -18.23
CA ALA A 163 1.40 -9.35 -17.57
C ALA A 163 2.15 -9.67 -16.25
N ASP A 164 3.37 -9.19 -16.09
CA ASP A 164 4.23 -9.49 -14.95
C ASP A 164 4.15 -8.42 -13.85
N ARG A 165 3.63 -7.22 -14.13
CA ARG A 165 3.51 -6.11 -13.16
C ARG A 165 2.67 -6.45 -11.93
N THR A 166 1.61 -7.24 -12.11
CA THR A 166 0.85 -7.76 -10.96
C THR A 166 1.72 -8.63 -10.04
N GLY A 167 2.71 -9.35 -10.59
CA GLY A 167 3.67 -10.12 -9.81
C GLY A 167 4.61 -9.24 -8.98
N VAL A 168 5.03 -8.09 -9.52
CA VAL A 168 5.85 -7.10 -8.80
C VAL A 168 5.08 -6.54 -7.61
N THR A 169 3.85 -6.06 -7.84
CA THR A 169 3.00 -5.52 -6.76
C THR A 169 2.60 -6.60 -5.75
N ALA A 170 2.24 -7.80 -6.21
CA ALA A 170 1.90 -8.92 -5.34
C ALA A 170 3.07 -9.34 -4.45
N SER A 171 4.30 -9.38 -4.97
CA SER A 171 5.50 -9.65 -4.16
C SER A 171 5.66 -8.61 -3.06
N ARG A 172 5.57 -7.32 -3.39
CA ARG A 172 5.63 -6.23 -2.42
C ARG A 172 4.59 -6.41 -1.32
N GLU A 173 3.34 -6.60 -1.69
CA GLU A 173 2.24 -6.70 -0.72
C GLU A 173 2.33 -7.97 0.14
N ALA A 174 2.79 -9.10 -0.43
CA ALA A 174 3.01 -10.32 0.33
C ALA A 174 4.06 -10.12 1.44
N PHE A 175 5.21 -9.48 1.12
CA PHE A 175 6.21 -9.11 2.12
C PHE A 175 5.65 -8.13 3.16
N GLY A 176 4.82 -7.17 2.73
CA GLY A 176 4.14 -6.23 3.63
C GLY A 176 3.21 -6.95 4.61
N LEU A 177 2.38 -7.88 4.13
CA LEU A 177 1.50 -8.67 4.99
C LEU A 177 2.28 -9.54 5.98
N VAL A 178 3.38 -10.16 5.56
CA VAL A 178 4.26 -10.90 6.48
C VAL A 178 4.86 -9.95 7.52
N GLY A 179 5.31 -8.76 7.13
CA GLY A 179 5.82 -7.73 8.04
C GLY A 179 4.79 -7.30 9.08
N LEU A 180 3.53 -7.11 8.66
CA LEU A 180 2.42 -6.79 9.55
C LEU A 180 2.13 -7.90 10.56
N LEU A 181 2.13 -9.16 10.11
CA LEU A 181 1.92 -10.32 10.99
C LEU A 181 3.04 -10.46 12.02
N VAL A 182 4.30 -10.29 11.60
CA VAL A 182 5.44 -10.32 12.52
C VAL A 182 5.36 -9.17 13.52
N ALA A 183 4.95 -7.97 13.09
CA ALA A 183 4.75 -6.82 13.97
C ALA A 183 3.67 -7.06 15.04
N ALA A 184 2.63 -7.84 14.72
CA ALA A 184 1.58 -8.19 15.68
C ALA A 184 2.07 -9.18 16.77
N VAL A 185 3.02 -10.05 16.42
CA VAL A 185 3.51 -11.11 17.30
C VAL A 185 4.79 -10.70 18.05
N ALA A 186 5.64 -9.85 17.47
CA ALA A 186 6.94 -9.52 18.02
C ALA A 186 6.87 -8.86 19.42
N PRO A 187 6.01 -7.84 19.72
CA PRO A 187 5.98 -7.23 21.03
C PRO A 187 5.59 -8.20 22.16
N PRO A 188 4.51 -9.01 22.08
CA PRO A 188 4.19 -10.01 23.11
C PRO A 188 5.31 -11.02 23.35
N VAL A 189 5.94 -11.49 22.27
CA VAL A 189 7.07 -12.44 22.38
C VAL A 189 8.26 -11.79 23.09
N LEU A 190 8.62 -10.57 22.74
CA LEU A 190 9.70 -9.85 23.39
C LEU A 190 9.38 -9.53 24.85
N MET A 191 8.15 -9.18 25.19
CA MET A 191 7.70 -8.98 26.57
C MET A 191 7.85 -10.27 27.40
N HIS A 192 7.58 -11.43 26.80
CA HIS A 192 7.77 -12.71 27.47
C HIS A 192 9.26 -13.08 27.66
N LEU A 193 10.13 -12.74 26.70
CA LEU A 193 11.54 -13.10 26.69
C LEU A 193 12.41 -12.15 27.54
N SER A 194 12.17 -10.83 27.44
CA SER A 194 13.04 -9.80 28.04
C SER A 194 12.36 -8.95 29.13
N GLY A 195 11.07 -9.21 29.37
CA GLY A 195 10.26 -8.44 30.29
C GLY A 195 9.66 -7.16 29.65
N PRO A 196 8.61 -6.58 30.28
CA PRO A 196 7.86 -5.46 29.71
C PRO A 196 8.69 -4.18 29.52
N GLN A 197 9.73 -3.97 30.35
CA GLN A 197 10.56 -2.77 30.31
C GLN A 197 11.53 -2.76 29.13
N ASP A 198 12.12 -3.91 28.80
CA ASP A 198 13.16 -4.03 27.77
C ASP A 198 12.61 -4.44 26.41
N ALA A 199 11.36 -4.93 26.36
CA ALA A 199 10.75 -5.44 25.13
C ALA A 199 10.77 -4.42 23.97
N PHE A 200 10.43 -3.17 24.26
CA PHE A 200 10.41 -2.11 23.26
C PHE A 200 11.81 -1.64 22.84
N HIS A 201 12.78 -1.70 23.75
CA HIS A 201 14.19 -1.50 23.41
C HIS A 201 14.66 -2.55 22.38
N TRP A 202 14.42 -3.84 22.66
CA TRP A 202 14.77 -4.93 21.75
C TRP A 202 14.00 -4.86 20.43
N LEU A 203 12.73 -4.42 20.46
CA LEU A 203 11.94 -4.18 19.26
C LEU A 203 12.59 -3.14 18.37
N ALA A 204 12.97 -1.99 18.94
CA ALA A 204 13.63 -0.91 18.21
C ALA A 204 15.02 -1.33 17.71
N LEU A 205 15.79 -2.03 18.54
CA LEU A 205 17.13 -2.49 18.18
C LEU A 205 17.10 -3.53 17.05
N SER A 206 16.14 -4.46 17.07
CA SER A 206 15.98 -5.45 16.00
C SER A 206 15.46 -4.87 14.70
N TYR A 207 14.69 -3.79 14.77
CA TYR A 207 14.13 -3.11 13.60
C TYR A 207 15.20 -2.46 12.71
N LEU A 208 16.24 -1.84 13.32
CA LEU A 208 17.28 -1.13 12.57
C LEU A 208 18.06 -2.02 11.59
N PRO A 209 18.62 -3.18 12.00
CA PRO A 209 19.29 -4.07 11.06
C PRO A 209 18.33 -4.67 10.03
N LEU A 210 17.07 -4.92 10.39
CA LEU A 210 16.05 -5.38 9.47
C LEU A 210 15.80 -4.36 8.35
N LEU A 211 15.62 -3.09 8.72
CA LEU A 211 15.45 -1.99 7.77
C LEU A 211 16.70 -1.80 6.89
N ALA A 212 17.89 -1.85 7.51
CA ALA A 212 19.16 -1.71 6.78
C ALA A 212 19.37 -2.85 5.76
N LEU A 213 19.04 -4.09 6.15
CA LEU A 213 19.15 -5.25 5.27
C LEU A 213 18.16 -5.17 4.10
N ALA A 214 16.91 -4.81 4.37
CA ALA A 214 15.89 -4.63 3.33
C ALA A 214 16.27 -3.49 2.37
N TYR A 215 16.77 -2.38 2.89
CA TYR A 215 17.28 -1.28 2.09
C TYR A 215 18.47 -1.70 1.22
N TRP A 216 19.42 -2.48 1.76
CA TRP A 216 20.54 -3.02 1.01
C TRP A 216 20.09 -3.92 -0.16
N PHE A 217 19.10 -4.80 0.04
CA PHE A 217 18.52 -5.59 -1.03
C PHE A 217 17.89 -4.70 -2.11
N LEU A 218 17.14 -3.67 -1.71
CA LEU A 218 16.51 -2.73 -2.62
C LEU A 218 17.55 -1.99 -3.48
N VAL A 219 18.60 -1.46 -2.86
CA VAL A 219 19.70 -0.74 -3.59
C VAL A 219 20.43 -1.68 -4.54
N ARG A 220 20.74 -2.90 -4.09
CA ARG A 220 21.38 -3.91 -4.94
C ARG A 220 20.51 -4.28 -6.16
N TRP A 221 19.20 -4.35 -5.97
CA TRP A 221 18.25 -4.55 -7.06
C TRP A 221 18.20 -3.33 -7.99
N MET A 222 18.11 -2.11 -7.45
CA MET A 222 18.08 -0.87 -8.26
C MET A 222 19.24 -0.73 -9.22
N HIS A 223 20.44 -1.15 -8.83
CA HIS A 223 21.62 -1.12 -9.70
C HIS A 223 21.57 -2.10 -10.88
N LYS A 224 20.68 -3.11 -10.84
CA LYS A 224 20.57 -4.16 -11.86
C LYS A 224 19.26 -4.10 -12.64
N ALA A 225 18.24 -3.49 -12.06
CA ALA A 225 16.91 -3.47 -12.64
C ALA A 225 16.86 -2.49 -13.83
N PRO A 226 16.26 -2.88 -14.96
CA PRO A 226 16.01 -1.97 -16.07
C PRO A 226 14.87 -1.01 -15.67
N LEU A 227 15.22 0.12 -15.10
CA LEU A 227 14.28 1.16 -14.72
C LEU A 227 14.05 2.11 -15.89
N ALA A 228 12.80 2.53 -16.11
CA ALA A 228 12.49 3.59 -17.05
C ALA A 228 13.06 4.92 -16.51
N VAL A 229 13.83 5.59 -17.36
CA VAL A 229 14.37 6.92 -17.06
C VAL A 229 13.38 7.94 -17.61
N PRO A 230 12.86 8.86 -16.79
CA PRO A 230 12.02 9.94 -17.28
C PRO A 230 12.77 10.80 -18.29
N GLU A 231 12.16 11.11 -19.41
CA GLU A 231 12.72 12.10 -20.34
C GLU A 231 12.68 13.48 -19.69
N THR A 232 13.82 14.19 -19.78
CA THR A 232 14.02 15.53 -19.15
C THR A 232 13.12 16.62 -19.71
N THR A 233 12.38 16.37 -20.79
CA THR A 233 11.51 17.30 -21.49
C THR A 233 10.04 17.26 -21.06
N GLN A 234 9.66 16.41 -20.09
CA GLN A 234 8.25 16.42 -19.64
C GLN A 234 7.92 17.75 -18.94
N GLN A 235 6.98 18.50 -19.52
CA GLN A 235 6.47 19.74 -18.93
C GLN A 235 5.89 19.44 -17.54
N ASP A 236 6.21 20.29 -16.57
CA ASP A 236 5.66 20.21 -15.21
C ASP A 236 4.15 20.48 -15.26
N VAL A 237 3.38 19.41 -15.36
CA VAL A 237 1.91 19.46 -15.47
C VAL A 237 1.34 19.71 -14.09
N GLY A 238 0.52 20.76 -13.95
CA GLY A 238 -0.15 21.07 -12.69
C GLY A 238 -1.00 19.90 -12.16
N TRP A 239 -1.17 19.81 -10.84
CA TRP A 239 -1.95 18.75 -10.16
C TRP A 239 -3.37 18.58 -10.72
N TRP A 240 -4.06 19.69 -11.02
CA TRP A 240 -5.40 19.66 -11.61
C TRP A 240 -5.43 19.01 -12.98
N THR A 241 -4.46 19.30 -13.83
CA THR A 241 -4.35 18.70 -15.16
C THR A 241 -4.02 17.20 -15.05
N LEU A 242 -3.19 16.83 -14.06
CA LEU A 242 -2.83 15.43 -13.81
C LEU A 242 -4.04 14.60 -13.40
N ILE A 243 -4.94 15.13 -12.57
CA ILE A 243 -6.12 14.40 -12.04
C ILE A 243 -7.32 14.51 -12.99
N ARG A 244 -7.45 15.61 -13.76
CA ARG A 244 -8.60 15.84 -14.65
C ARG A 244 -8.64 14.96 -15.89
N ASP A 245 -7.57 14.26 -16.19
CA ASP A 245 -7.60 13.23 -17.22
C ASP A 245 -8.71 12.21 -16.91
N ARG A 246 -9.50 11.86 -17.93
CA ARG A 246 -10.68 10.99 -17.77
C ARG A 246 -10.33 9.62 -17.21
N TRP A 247 -9.24 9.04 -17.69
CA TRP A 247 -8.79 7.74 -17.23
C TRP A 247 -8.38 7.79 -15.74
N ARG A 248 -7.49 8.74 -15.40
CA ARG A 248 -6.96 8.90 -14.03
C ARG A 248 -8.05 9.28 -13.05
N GLY A 249 -8.93 10.22 -13.41
CA GLY A 249 -10.07 10.62 -12.59
C GLY A 249 -11.00 9.43 -12.28
N THR A 250 -11.36 8.64 -13.30
CA THR A 250 -12.19 7.45 -13.13
C THR A 250 -11.50 6.38 -12.28
N PHE A 251 -10.22 6.09 -12.55
CA PHE A 251 -9.45 5.11 -11.81
C PHE A 251 -9.33 5.47 -10.33
N PHE A 252 -8.91 6.71 -10.02
CA PHE A 252 -8.74 7.15 -8.64
C PHE A 252 -10.07 7.25 -7.89
N ALA A 253 -11.16 7.63 -8.54
CA ALA A 253 -12.49 7.64 -7.92
C ALA A 253 -12.95 6.22 -7.54
N LEU A 254 -12.82 5.24 -8.44
CA LEU A 254 -13.16 3.86 -8.18
C LEU A 254 -12.26 3.23 -7.11
N MET A 255 -10.97 3.52 -7.17
CA MET A 255 -10.01 3.09 -6.15
C MET A 255 -10.35 3.69 -4.78
N ALA A 256 -10.63 5.00 -4.70
CA ALA A 256 -11.02 5.67 -3.45
C ALA A 256 -12.29 5.06 -2.85
N LEU A 257 -13.31 4.80 -3.68
CA LEU A 257 -14.56 4.17 -3.26
C LEU A 257 -14.32 2.76 -2.69
N ASN A 258 -13.54 1.93 -3.41
CA ASN A 258 -13.21 0.58 -2.95
C ASN A 258 -12.36 0.61 -1.66
N THR A 259 -11.38 1.51 -1.58
CA THR A 259 -10.51 1.64 -0.39
C THR A 259 -11.31 2.13 0.82
N PHE A 260 -12.23 3.08 0.62
CA PHE A 260 -13.14 3.54 1.68
C PHE A 260 -14.06 2.41 2.16
N ALA A 261 -14.62 1.63 1.24
CA ALA A 261 -15.42 0.45 1.57
C ALA A 261 -14.64 -0.56 2.43
N SER A 262 -13.35 -0.77 2.13
CA SER A 262 -12.48 -1.68 2.89
C SER A 262 -12.03 -1.10 4.24
N ALA A 263 -11.95 0.24 4.36
CA ALA A 263 -11.55 0.92 5.59
C ALA A 263 -12.61 0.83 6.70
N ILE A 264 -13.90 0.80 6.35
CA ILE A 264 -14.99 0.72 7.34
C ILE A 264 -14.88 -0.56 8.21
N PRO A 265 -14.81 -1.77 7.65
CA PRO A 265 -14.64 -2.97 8.47
C PRO A 265 -13.28 -2.98 9.19
N ALA A 266 -12.22 -2.42 8.61
CA ALA A 266 -10.93 -2.32 9.30
C ALA A 266 -11.01 -1.51 10.60
N VAL A 267 -11.84 -0.46 10.64
CA VAL A 267 -12.10 0.35 11.85
C VAL A 267 -12.99 -0.40 12.84
N LEU A 268 -13.99 -1.13 12.36
CA LEU A 268 -15.04 -1.71 13.19
C LEU A 268 -14.79 -3.17 13.60
N VAL A 269 -13.76 -3.82 13.08
CA VAL A 269 -13.51 -5.25 13.28
C VAL A 269 -13.45 -5.65 14.74
N LEU A 270 -12.77 -4.88 15.59
CA LEU A 270 -12.64 -5.18 17.01
C LEU A 270 -13.97 -5.09 17.74
N PHE A 271 -14.78 -4.10 17.42
CA PHE A 271 -16.12 -3.93 17.98
C PHE A 271 -17.05 -5.07 17.54
N PHE A 272 -16.99 -5.47 16.27
CA PHE A 272 -17.77 -6.58 15.75
C PHE A 272 -17.40 -7.92 16.41
N ILE A 273 -16.10 -8.22 16.53
CA ILE A 273 -15.64 -9.46 17.16
C ILE A 273 -16.01 -9.50 18.63
N ARG A 274 -15.85 -8.40 19.37
CA ARG A 274 -16.13 -8.33 20.80
C ARG A 274 -17.63 -8.30 21.08
N ASP A 275 -18.34 -7.33 20.53
CA ASP A 275 -19.69 -6.99 20.96
C ASP A 275 -20.77 -7.77 20.20
N ARG A 276 -20.52 -8.16 18.94
CA ARG A 276 -21.46 -8.96 18.14
C ARG A 276 -21.21 -10.46 18.28
N LEU A 277 -19.95 -10.90 18.16
CA LEU A 277 -19.61 -12.32 18.19
C LEU A 277 -19.30 -12.83 19.60
N GLY A 278 -18.94 -11.96 20.55
CA GLY A 278 -18.48 -12.37 21.89
C GLY A 278 -17.20 -13.20 21.84
N ALA A 279 -16.35 -12.97 20.84
CA ALA A 279 -15.21 -13.81 20.50
C ALA A 279 -13.85 -13.07 20.60
N GLU A 280 -13.72 -12.15 21.55
CA GLU A 280 -12.54 -11.29 21.71
C GLU A 280 -11.23 -12.09 21.82
N ALA A 281 -11.25 -13.23 22.52
CA ALA A 281 -10.09 -14.12 22.66
C ALA A 281 -9.56 -14.66 21.31
N TYR A 282 -10.38 -14.66 20.25
CA TYR A 282 -10.03 -15.16 18.92
C TYR A 282 -9.64 -14.03 17.95
N THR A 283 -9.59 -12.77 18.39
CA THR A 283 -9.29 -11.61 17.53
C THR A 283 -8.00 -11.79 16.75
N GLY A 284 -6.91 -12.19 17.44
CA GLY A 284 -5.63 -12.43 16.77
C GLY A 284 -5.69 -13.54 15.72
N LEU A 285 -6.44 -14.60 15.99
CA LEU A 285 -6.63 -15.72 15.05
C LEU A 285 -7.40 -15.25 13.79
N PHE A 286 -8.47 -14.48 13.95
CA PHE A 286 -9.25 -13.98 12.82
C PHE A 286 -8.43 -13.04 11.92
N LEU A 287 -7.68 -12.12 12.52
CA LEU A 287 -6.79 -11.23 11.79
C LEU A 287 -5.66 -12.01 11.08
N LEU A 288 -5.10 -13.02 11.76
CA LEU A 288 -4.10 -13.91 11.17
C LEU A 288 -4.67 -14.63 9.94
N ILE A 289 -5.84 -15.26 10.06
CA ILE A 289 -6.50 -15.95 8.95
C ILE A 289 -6.74 -14.99 7.78
N TYR A 290 -7.26 -13.80 8.05
CA TYR A 290 -7.58 -12.79 7.04
C TYR A 290 -6.32 -12.34 6.27
N PHE A 291 -5.28 -11.90 6.97
CA PHE A 291 -4.04 -11.41 6.34
C PHE A 291 -3.23 -12.52 5.68
N LEU A 292 -3.18 -13.71 6.30
CA LEU A 292 -2.50 -14.87 5.72
C LEU A 292 -3.18 -15.32 4.43
N SER A 293 -4.53 -15.36 4.41
CA SER A 293 -5.29 -15.66 3.17
C SER A 293 -5.00 -14.63 2.09
N GLY A 294 -4.89 -13.34 2.44
CA GLY A 294 -4.49 -12.29 1.52
C GLY A 294 -3.11 -12.54 0.92
N ALA A 295 -2.12 -12.83 1.74
CA ALA A 295 -0.76 -13.10 1.29
C ALA A 295 -0.69 -14.36 0.39
N LEU A 296 -1.32 -15.46 0.82
CA LEU A 296 -1.34 -16.72 0.07
C LEU A 296 -2.13 -16.64 -1.24
N SER A 297 -3.08 -15.70 -1.36
CA SER A 297 -3.86 -15.50 -2.59
C SER A 297 -3.11 -14.77 -3.72
N MET A 298 -1.98 -14.10 -3.42
CA MET A 298 -1.24 -13.30 -4.41
C MET A 298 -0.86 -14.05 -5.70
N PRO A 299 -0.35 -15.31 -5.64
CA PRO A 299 -0.05 -16.07 -6.85
C PRO A 299 -1.31 -16.39 -7.68
N LEU A 300 -2.45 -16.60 -7.03
CA LEU A 300 -3.73 -16.85 -7.71
C LEU A 300 -4.14 -15.61 -8.52
N TRP A 301 -4.16 -14.43 -7.89
CA TRP A 301 -4.54 -13.18 -8.54
C TRP A 301 -3.59 -12.79 -9.67
N THR A 302 -2.29 -13.05 -9.49
CA THR A 302 -1.29 -12.84 -10.54
C THR A 302 -1.56 -13.72 -11.77
N ARG A 303 -1.93 -15.00 -11.58
CA ARG A 303 -2.30 -15.91 -12.68
C ARG A 303 -3.60 -15.48 -13.36
N LEU A 304 -4.61 -15.12 -12.60
CA LEU A 304 -5.89 -14.63 -13.12
C LEU A 304 -5.70 -13.32 -13.91
N ALA A 305 -4.89 -12.39 -13.42
CA ALA A 305 -4.59 -11.14 -14.11
C ALA A 305 -3.87 -11.36 -15.45
N ARG A 306 -2.99 -12.36 -15.53
CA ARG A 306 -2.37 -12.76 -16.80
C ARG A 306 -3.38 -13.35 -17.79
N LYS A 307 -4.37 -14.12 -17.30
CA LYS A 307 -5.35 -14.83 -18.16
C LYS A 307 -6.48 -13.91 -18.61
N PHE A 308 -7.07 -13.13 -17.71
CA PHE A 308 -8.28 -12.35 -17.96
C PHE A 308 -8.04 -10.83 -18.09
N GLY A 309 -6.80 -10.39 -17.81
CA GLY A 309 -6.47 -8.97 -17.68
C GLY A 309 -6.77 -8.44 -16.26
N LYS A 310 -6.07 -7.35 -15.89
CA LYS A 310 -6.09 -6.81 -14.51
C LYS A 310 -7.45 -6.26 -14.11
N ILE A 311 -8.14 -5.54 -15.01
CA ILE A 311 -9.43 -4.90 -14.73
C ILE A 311 -10.51 -5.96 -14.46
N ARG A 312 -10.63 -6.97 -15.33
CA ARG A 312 -11.58 -8.08 -15.12
C ARG A 312 -11.27 -8.89 -13.87
N THR A 313 -9.99 -9.09 -13.58
CA THR A 313 -9.57 -9.79 -12.36
C THR A 313 -9.97 -8.99 -11.12
N TRP A 314 -9.86 -7.66 -11.17
CA TRP A 314 -10.30 -6.80 -10.08
C TRP A 314 -11.83 -6.82 -9.91
N GLN A 315 -12.60 -6.83 -11.02
CA GLN A 315 -14.06 -7.04 -10.98
C GLN A 315 -14.42 -8.37 -10.30
N ILE A 316 -13.74 -9.46 -10.68
CA ILE A 316 -13.95 -10.80 -10.06
C ILE A 316 -13.66 -10.72 -8.56
N SER A 317 -12.56 -10.08 -8.13
CA SER A 317 -12.22 -10.00 -6.72
C SER A 317 -13.22 -9.19 -5.91
N LEU A 318 -13.74 -8.08 -6.46
CA LEU A 318 -14.80 -7.29 -5.83
C LEU A 318 -16.10 -8.12 -5.67
N GLY A 319 -16.45 -8.90 -6.69
CA GLY A 319 -17.57 -9.85 -6.60
C GLY A 319 -17.36 -10.90 -5.50
N VAL A 320 -16.17 -11.50 -5.42
CA VAL A 320 -15.81 -12.45 -4.35
C VAL A 320 -15.88 -11.76 -2.99
N ALA A 321 -15.33 -10.54 -2.85
CA ALA A 321 -15.38 -9.79 -1.60
C ALA A 321 -16.84 -9.59 -1.11
N VAL A 322 -17.71 -9.12 -1.99
CA VAL A 322 -19.13 -8.91 -1.65
C VAL A 322 -19.82 -10.22 -1.26
N LEU A 323 -19.67 -11.27 -2.09
CA LEU A 323 -20.30 -12.57 -1.86
C LEU A 323 -19.85 -13.26 -0.56
N THR A 324 -18.59 -13.04 -0.16
CA THR A 324 -18.04 -13.67 1.04
C THR A 324 -18.26 -12.83 2.30
N PHE A 325 -18.19 -11.51 2.18
CA PHE A 325 -18.30 -10.64 3.34
C PHE A 325 -19.73 -10.34 3.76
N CYS A 326 -20.70 -10.42 2.85
CA CYS A 326 -22.13 -10.22 3.18
C CYS A 326 -22.65 -11.22 4.24
N TRP A 327 -22.08 -12.42 4.33
CA TRP A 327 -22.44 -13.40 5.36
C TRP A 327 -22.18 -12.92 6.78
N ALA A 328 -21.24 -11.98 6.97
CA ALA A 328 -20.97 -11.40 8.28
C ALA A 328 -22.21 -10.69 8.89
N ILE A 329 -23.16 -10.24 8.06
CA ILE A 329 -24.42 -9.63 8.53
C ILE A 329 -25.25 -10.62 9.34
N LEU A 330 -25.25 -11.90 8.97
CA LEU A 330 -26.09 -12.95 9.52
C LEU A 330 -25.48 -13.61 10.77
N LEU A 331 -24.19 -13.39 11.04
CA LEU A 331 -23.50 -14.03 12.14
C LEU A 331 -24.03 -13.56 13.51
N GLN A 332 -24.04 -14.49 14.45
CA GLN A 332 -24.51 -14.29 15.81
C GLN A 332 -23.40 -14.55 16.83
N GLN A 333 -23.71 -14.32 18.09
CA GLN A 333 -22.79 -14.62 19.19
C GLN A 333 -22.42 -16.12 19.19
N GLY A 334 -21.12 -16.41 19.22
CA GLY A 334 -20.58 -17.77 19.20
C GLY A 334 -20.27 -18.35 17.82
N ASP A 335 -20.61 -17.68 16.70
CA ASP A 335 -20.35 -18.15 15.33
C ASP A 335 -18.87 -18.04 14.92
N ILE A 336 -17.96 -18.57 15.76
CA ILE A 336 -16.50 -18.46 15.62
C ILE A 336 -16.03 -19.08 14.30
N ALA A 337 -16.45 -20.32 14.01
CA ALA A 337 -16.00 -21.03 12.81
C ALA A 337 -16.54 -20.38 11.51
N ALA A 338 -17.80 -19.90 11.53
CA ALA A 338 -18.39 -19.21 10.38
C ALA A 338 -17.67 -17.87 10.11
N TYR A 339 -17.32 -17.10 11.16
CA TYR A 339 -16.57 -15.87 11.00
C TYR A 339 -15.13 -16.14 10.55
N ALA A 340 -14.47 -17.19 11.03
CA ALA A 340 -13.16 -17.60 10.52
C ALA A 340 -13.20 -17.91 9.02
N ALA A 341 -14.28 -18.57 8.53
CA ALA A 341 -14.48 -18.78 7.10
C ALA A 341 -14.69 -17.46 6.34
N VAL A 342 -15.50 -16.52 6.88
CA VAL A 342 -15.65 -15.19 6.30
C VAL A 342 -14.28 -14.48 6.21
N CYS A 343 -13.46 -14.53 7.27
CA CYS A 343 -12.10 -13.96 7.26
C CYS A 343 -11.21 -14.62 6.19
N ALA A 344 -11.24 -15.95 6.06
CA ALA A 344 -10.45 -16.67 5.07
C ALA A 344 -10.83 -16.28 3.64
N PHE A 345 -12.10 -16.31 3.30
CA PHE A 345 -12.57 -16.02 1.93
C PHE A 345 -12.53 -14.53 1.58
N SER A 346 -12.88 -13.63 2.51
CA SER A 346 -12.72 -12.18 2.27
C SER A 346 -11.24 -11.77 2.23
N GLY A 347 -10.38 -12.45 3.01
CA GLY A 347 -8.94 -12.30 2.94
C GLY A 347 -8.36 -12.63 1.56
N LEU A 348 -8.91 -13.65 0.85
CA LEU A 348 -8.50 -13.91 -0.53
C LEU A 348 -8.69 -12.66 -1.42
N ALA A 349 -9.82 -11.97 -1.31
CA ALA A 349 -10.10 -10.77 -2.09
C ALA A 349 -9.18 -9.60 -1.72
N LEU A 350 -8.73 -9.50 -0.45
CA LEU A 350 -7.75 -8.50 -0.02
C LEU A 350 -6.48 -8.55 -0.88
N GLY A 351 -5.98 -9.76 -1.21
CA GLY A 351 -4.78 -9.90 -2.03
C GLY A 351 -4.91 -9.24 -3.41
N ALA A 352 -6.09 -9.29 -4.03
CA ALA A 352 -6.35 -8.60 -5.28
C ALA A 352 -6.44 -7.08 -5.10
N ASP A 353 -7.16 -6.62 -4.07
CA ASP A 353 -7.32 -5.19 -3.77
C ASP A 353 -5.98 -4.50 -3.51
N LEU A 354 -5.01 -5.22 -2.95
CA LEU A 354 -3.65 -4.71 -2.72
C LEU A 354 -2.78 -4.75 -3.98
N ALA A 355 -2.89 -5.81 -4.80
CA ALA A 355 -1.97 -6.05 -5.91
C ALA A 355 -2.41 -5.39 -7.23
N LEU A 356 -3.71 -5.36 -7.53
CA LEU A 356 -4.20 -4.97 -8.86
C LEU A 356 -4.21 -3.44 -9.10
N PRO A 357 -4.72 -2.59 -8.20
CA PRO A 357 -4.76 -1.15 -8.44
C PRO A 357 -3.38 -0.54 -8.73
N PRO A 358 -2.32 -0.81 -7.93
CA PRO A 358 -0.99 -0.29 -8.25
C PRO A 358 -0.41 -0.87 -9.55
N ALA A 359 -0.75 -2.12 -9.91
CA ALA A 359 -0.31 -2.71 -11.16
C ALA A 359 -1.04 -2.11 -12.39
N ILE A 360 -2.31 -1.73 -12.24
CA ILE A 360 -3.08 -1.03 -13.28
C ILE A 360 -2.51 0.38 -13.47
N LEU A 361 -2.22 1.09 -12.38
CA LEU A 361 -1.61 2.41 -12.43
C LEU A 361 -0.22 2.38 -13.10
N ALA A 362 0.60 1.37 -12.77
CA ALA A 362 1.91 1.18 -13.39
C ALA A 362 1.82 0.94 -14.90
N ASP A 363 0.81 0.18 -15.37
CA ASP A 363 0.55 0.01 -16.80
C ASP A 363 0.19 1.33 -17.49
N HIS A 364 -0.63 2.15 -16.82
CA HIS A 364 -1.04 3.44 -17.36
C HIS A 364 0.13 4.43 -17.43
N ILE A 365 0.99 4.48 -16.41
CA ILE A 365 2.20 5.31 -16.40
C ILE A 365 3.12 4.98 -17.57
N ASP A 366 3.25 3.69 -17.89
CA ASP A 366 4.08 3.22 -18.99
C ASP A 366 3.44 3.52 -20.36
N ALA A 367 2.14 3.26 -20.49
CA ALA A 367 1.40 3.47 -21.74
C ALA A 367 1.23 4.95 -22.10
N ASP A 368 1.15 5.84 -21.11
CA ASP A 368 0.99 7.29 -21.27
C ASP A 368 2.35 8.04 -21.23
N GLU A 369 3.46 7.28 -21.21
CA GLU A 369 4.83 7.81 -21.14
C GLU A 369 5.05 8.81 -19.98
N ARG A 370 4.33 8.59 -18.85
CA ARG A 370 4.31 9.46 -17.67
C ARG A 370 5.28 9.03 -16.57
N GLN A 371 6.43 8.48 -16.94
CA GLN A 371 7.45 8.01 -15.98
C GLN A 371 7.96 9.14 -15.08
N GLY A 372 7.95 10.39 -15.58
CA GLY A 372 8.32 11.58 -14.80
C GLY A 372 7.32 11.94 -13.69
N ASP A 373 6.06 11.48 -13.79
CA ASP A 373 5.01 11.73 -12.79
C ASP A 373 4.74 10.50 -11.90
N ALA A 374 5.56 9.47 -11.96
CA ALA A 374 5.31 8.20 -11.28
C ALA A 374 5.12 8.37 -9.77
N SER A 375 6.03 9.10 -9.09
CA SER A 375 5.92 9.30 -7.64
C SER A 375 4.71 10.15 -7.26
N ARG A 376 4.35 11.14 -8.09
CA ARG A 376 3.14 11.96 -7.92
C ARG A 376 1.87 11.10 -8.01
N LEU A 377 1.77 10.21 -8.99
CA LEU A 377 0.61 9.32 -9.18
C LEU A 377 0.50 8.29 -8.06
N PHE A 378 1.61 7.71 -7.62
CA PHE A 378 1.60 6.81 -6.45
C PHE A 378 1.33 7.54 -5.13
N SER A 379 1.74 8.81 -5.01
CA SER A 379 1.41 9.62 -3.82
C SER A 379 -0.09 9.94 -3.72
N ILE A 380 -0.79 10.08 -4.86
CA ILE A 380 -2.27 10.18 -4.87
C ILE A 380 -2.89 8.89 -4.30
N MET A 381 -2.40 7.72 -4.70
CA MET A 381 -2.88 6.45 -4.13
C MET A 381 -2.68 6.39 -2.61
N ALA A 382 -1.50 6.78 -2.12
CA ALA A 382 -1.19 6.82 -0.70
C ALA A 382 -2.11 7.81 0.05
N PHE A 383 -2.27 9.02 -0.48
CA PHE A 383 -3.18 10.05 0.04
C PHE A 383 -4.63 9.53 0.12
N LEU A 384 -5.15 8.91 -0.95
CA LEU A 384 -6.51 8.37 -0.97
C LEU A 384 -6.69 7.24 0.04
N SER A 385 -5.70 6.37 0.20
CA SER A 385 -5.76 5.27 1.18
C SER A 385 -5.78 5.78 2.63
N LYS A 386 -4.93 6.76 2.95
CA LYS A 386 -4.91 7.40 4.28
C LYS A 386 -6.19 8.20 4.55
N SER A 387 -6.68 8.94 3.55
CA SER A 387 -7.94 9.69 3.63
C SER A 387 -9.14 8.77 3.81
N ALA A 388 -9.18 7.64 3.11
CA ALA A 388 -10.24 6.65 3.26
C ALA A 388 -10.31 6.09 4.68
N LEU A 389 -9.17 5.78 5.29
CA LEU A 389 -9.12 5.32 6.68
C LEU A 389 -9.56 6.39 7.67
N ALA A 390 -9.13 7.64 7.46
CA ALA A 390 -9.53 8.77 8.29
C ALA A 390 -11.05 9.03 8.19
N LEU A 391 -11.60 9.03 6.97
CA LEU A 391 -13.04 9.18 6.73
C LEU A 391 -13.84 8.01 7.33
N ALA A 392 -13.36 6.78 7.19
CA ALA A 392 -14.03 5.61 7.78
C ALA A 392 -14.09 5.74 9.31
N THR A 393 -12.99 6.14 9.95
CA THR A 393 -12.96 6.38 11.39
C THR A 393 -13.91 7.52 11.81
N GLY A 394 -13.90 8.62 11.05
CA GLY A 394 -14.71 9.81 11.33
C GLY A 394 -16.20 9.65 11.01
N LEU A 395 -16.60 8.64 10.24
CA LEU A 395 -18.00 8.40 9.88
C LEU A 395 -18.58 7.16 10.58
N ALA A 396 -17.85 6.05 10.61
CA ALA A 396 -18.40 4.78 11.11
C ALA A 396 -18.66 4.79 12.62
N LEU A 397 -17.75 5.35 13.42
CA LEU A 397 -17.93 5.43 14.88
C LEU A 397 -19.03 6.41 15.29
N PRO A 398 -19.09 7.67 14.79
CA PRO A 398 -20.21 8.55 15.07
C PRO A 398 -21.55 8.00 14.57
N LEU A 399 -21.59 7.32 13.42
CA LEU A 399 -22.81 6.67 12.93
C LEU A 399 -23.34 5.67 13.95
N LEU A 400 -22.49 4.79 14.49
CA LEU A 400 -22.89 3.86 15.55
C LEU A 400 -23.34 4.60 16.80
N GLY A 401 -22.66 5.69 17.19
CA GLY A 401 -22.99 6.53 18.34
C GLY A 401 -24.37 7.18 18.24
N LEU A 402 -24.81 7.59 17.03
CA LEU A 402 -26.15 8.15 16.78
C LEU A 402 -27.28 7.16 17.10
N PHE A 403 -27.00 5.85 16.96
CA PHE A 403 -27.94 4.79 17.34
C PHE A 403 -27.78 4.36 18.80
N GLY A 404 -26.98 5.08 19.61
CA GLY A 404 -26.79 4.80 21.04
C GLY A 404 -25.81 3.65 21.32
N TYR A 405 -24.99 3.24 20.34
CA TYR A 405 -23.96 2.24 20.56
C TYR A 405 -22.89 2.75 21.50
N GLN A 406 -22.60 1.96 22.53
CA GLN A 406 -21.50 2.16 23.46
C GLN A 406 -20.67 0.87 23.55
N PRO A 407 -19.35 0.95 23.42
CA PRO A 407 -18.49 -0.22 23.57
C PRO A 407 -18.66 -0.88 24.96
N ASN A 408 -18.66 -2.19 24.99
CA ASN A 408 -18.86 -3.01 26.20
C ASN A 408 -20.22 -2.84 26.91
N ALA A 409 -21.19 -2.16 26.32
CA ALA A 409 -22.56 -2.09 26.86
C ALA A 409 -23.42 -3.28 26.41
N PRO A 410 -24.49 -3.61 27.11
CA PRO A 410 -25.40 -4.67 26.68
C PRO A 410 -25.97 -4.38 25.29
N MET A 411 -25.84 -5.35 24.38
CA MET A 411 -26.27 -5.22 22.99
C MET A 411 -27.76 -5.56 22.87
N THR A 412 -28.55 -4.59 22.41
CA THR A 412 -29.95 -4.81 22.01
C THR A 412 -29.99 -5.45 20.61
N LEU A 413 -31.15 -6.04 20.23
CA LEU A 413 -31.33 -6.57 18.89
C LEU A 413 -31.13 -5.50 17.81
N GLU A 414 -31.58 -4.28 18.06
CA GLU A 414 -31.43 -3.15 17.15
C GLU A 414 -29.96 -2.74 17.00
N LEU A 415 -29.21 -2.61 18.10
CA LEU A 415 -27.79 -2.27 18.07
C LEU A 415 -26.96 -3.37 17.37
N ASN A 416 -27.30 -4.64 17.61
CA ASN A 416 -26.71 -5.77 16.92
C ASN A 416 -26.90 -5.68 15.39
N PHE A 417 -28.10 -5.33 14.95
CA PHE A 417 -28.42 -5.16 13.53
C PHE A 417 -27.65 -3.96 12.94
N VAL A 418 -27.68 -2.81 13.62
CA VAL A 418 -26.97 -1.60 13.18
C VAL A 418 -25.47 -1.85 13.08
N LEU A 419 -24.86 -2.51 14.07
CA LEU A 419 -23.43 -2.85 14.04
C LEU A 419 -23.12 -3.78 12.86
N SER A 420 -23.92 -4.84 12.64
CA SER A 420 -23.72 -5.77 11.53
C SER A 420 -23.92 -5.10 10.17
N LEU A 421 -24.92 -4.23 10.04
CA LEU A 421 -25.17 -3.49 8.80
C LEU A 421 -24.04 -2.48 8.51
N THR A 422 -23.56 -1.77 9.52
CA THR A 422 -22.45 -0.82 9.35
C THR A 422 -21.12 -1.55 9.07
N TYR A 423 -20.88 -2.69 9.76
CA TYR A 423 -19.64 -3.47 9.61
C TYR A 423 -19.56 -4.17 8.26
N ALA A 424 -20.64 -4.80 7.79
CA ALA A 424 -20.62 -5.64 6.60
C ALA A 424 -21.56 -5.16 5.49
N GLY A 425 -22.74 -4.68 5.79
CA GLY A 425 -23.73 -4.25 4.80
C GLY A 425 -23.26 -3.03 4.01
N LEU A 426 -22.88 -1.96 4.70
CA LEU A 426 -22.43 -0.74 4.08
C LEU A 426 -21.19 -0.95 3.20
N PRO A 427 -20.12 -1.64 3.65
CA PRO A 427 -18.98 -1.99 2.79
C PRO A 427 -19.38 -2.81 1.55
N CYS A 428 -20.28 -3.77 1.68
CA CYS A 428 -20.75 -4.57 0.55
C CYS A 428 -21.48 -3.70 -0.49
N ILE A 429 -22.32 -2.77 -0.06
CA ILE A 429 -22.99 -1.82 -0.97
C ILE A 429 -21.97 -0.95 -1.71
N LEU A 430 -20.99 -0.38 -0.99
CA LEU A 430 -19.95 0.46 -1.58
C LEU A 430 -19.05 -0.33 -2.54
N LYS A 431 -18.68 -1.57 -2.20
CA LYS A 431 -17.90 -2.44 -3.10
C LYS A 431 -18.74 -2.84 -4.34
N LEU A 432 -20.03 -3.05 -4.19
CA LEU A 432 -20.92 -3.32 -5.32
C LEU A 432 -21.01 -2.09 -6.26
N MET A 433 -21.09 -0.90 -5.70
CA MET A 433 -21.03 0.36 -6.48
C MET A 433 -19.69 0.48 -7.21
N ALA A 434 -18.57 0.17 -6.54
CA ALA A 434 -17.25 0.17 -7.16
C ALA A 434 -17.16 -0.89 -8.29
N LEU A 435 -17.73 -2.09 -8.09
CA LEU A 435 -17.79 -3.14 -9.10
C LEU A 435 -18.60 -2.69 -10.33
N ILE A 436 -19.79 -2.14 -10.12
CA ILE A 436 -20.63 -1.63 -11.21
C ILE A 436 -19.90 -0.50 -11.95
N GLY A 437 -19.30 0.44 -11.21
CA GLY A 437 -18.50 1.51 -11.80
C GLY A 437 -17.34 0.99 -12.64
N LEU A 438 -16.65 -0.05 -12.15
CA LEU A 438 -15.54 -0.68 -12.85
C LEU A 438 -15.98 -1.45 -14.11
N ILE A 439 -17.19 -2.04 -14.10
CA ILE A 439 -17.79 -2.68 -15.29
C ILE A 439 -18.14 -1.62 -16.33
N VAL A 440 -18.77 -0.53 -15.93
CA VAL A 440 -19.12 0.58 -16.83
C VAL A 440 -17.88 1.24 -17.43
N ALA A 441 -16.84 1.44 -16.61
CA ALA A 441 -15.60 2.08 -17.02
C ALA A 441 -14.59 1.11 -17.70
N GLU A 442 -14.90 -0.19 -17.83
CA GLU A 442 -13.95 -1.19 -18.37
C GLU A 442 -13.38 -0.78 -19.73
N LYS A 443 -14.24 -0.33 -20.64
CA LYS A 443 -13.83 0.08 -21.99
C LYS A 443 -12.89 1.30 -21.97
N ASP A 444 -13.17 2.28 -21.11
CA ASP A 444 -12.37 3.48 -20.98
C ASP A 444 -11.02 3.18 -20.32
N LEU A 445 -11.03 2.36 -19.29
CA LEU A 445 -9.80 1.93 -18.58
C LEU A 445 -8.95 0.94 -19.39
N ALA A 446 -9.56 0.16 -20.28
CA ALA A 446 -8.86 -0.77 -21.17
C ALA A 446 -8.33 -0.11 -22.45
N ARG A 447 -8.86 1.04 -22.86
CA ARG A 447 -8.62 1.70 -24.17
C ARG A 447 -7.19 2.24 -24.34
N ASN A 448 -6.45 2.44 -23.27
CA ASN A 448 -5.02 2.83 -23.31
C ASN A 448 -4.08 1.68 -23.72
N ARG A 449 -4.59 0.59 -24.28
CA ARG A 449 -3.79 -0.58 -24.72
C ARG A 449 -3.65 -0.72 -26.23
N SER A 450 -4.08 0.26 -27.03
CA SER A 450 -3.80 0.19 -28.46
C SER A 450 -2.51 0.94 -28.74
N PRO A 451 -1.39 0.26 -29.02
CA PRO A 451 -0.34 0.90 -29.77
C PRO A 451 -0.92 1.21 -31.15
N VAL A 452 -0.85 2.46 -31.57
CA VAL A 452 -0.97 2.84 -32.97
C VAL A 452 0.29 2.41 -33.68
#